data_a325c73857bc7c7873397c21e5483703
#
_entry.id   a325c73857bc7c7873397c21e5483703
#
_cell.length_a   1.000
_cell.length_b   1.000
_cell.length_c   1.000
_cell.angle_alpha   90.00
_cell.angle_beta   90.00
_cell.angle_gamma   90.00
#
_symmetry.space_group_name_H-M   'P 1'
#
loop_
_entity.id
_entity.type
_entity.pdbx_description
1 polymer ?
#
loop_
_entity_poly.entity_id
_entity_poly.type
_entity_poly.pdbx_seq_one_letter_code
_entity_poly.pdbx_strand_id
1 'polypeptide(L)'
;MTAILIILAAIILLVIGYVTYGSWLAKQWGVDPTKTTPAVEVNDGVDYVAAKPAVLMGHHFSSIAGAGPINGPIQASVFGWVPVFLWCVIGGIFVGGLHDFGAMFASVRNGGKSVGEIIKASMGDRAKKLFIVFALLVLILVIASFVNVVAGTFASDNPMGITTDPNGNETTAMVSVLFIIMAVIYGMMTTRFGMETKTATIIGLVMIVAGIAFGLNVGLVLGRTAWIILVALYITVASLAPVWILLQPRDYLSSFLLYAMMGVAVVGIFMSAFTGTAEFTIPAFTGKAGMFPTLSITTGMRSEERRVGKECRSRWSPYH
;
A
#
# COMPACT_ATOMS: atom_id res chain seq x y z
N MET A 1 -24.90 -3.02 -13.99
CA MET A 1 -25.07 -1.57 -14.30
C MET A 1 -24.62 -0.68 -13.15
N THR A 2 -25.09 -0.85 -11.90
CA THR A 2 -24.78 0.03 -10.76
C THR A 2 -23.28 0.13 -10.45
N ALA A 3 -22.52 -0.98 -10.48
CA ALA A 3 -21.08 -0.97 -10.19
C ALA A 3 -20.28 -0.11 -11.20
N ILE A 4 -20.62 -0.18 -12.48
CA ILE A 4 -19.97 0.64 -13.52
C ILE A 4 -20.22 2.13 -13.27
N LEU A 5 -21.45 2.51 -12.94
CA LEU A 5 -21.80 3.89 -12.68
C LEU A 5 -21.04 4.44 -11.46
N ILE A 6 -20.88 3.63 -10.40
CA ILE A 6 -20.09 3.99 -9.20
C ILE A 6 -18.63 4.22 -9.58
N ILE A 7 -18.03 3.32 -10.37
CA ILE A 7 -16.62 3.45 -10.79
C ILE A 7 -16.43 4.68 -11.68
N LEU A 8 -17.31 4.89 -12.66
CA LEU A 8 -17.23 6.06 -13.54
C LEU A 8 -17.38 7.37 -12.74
N ALA A 9 -18.34 7.41 -11.81
CA ALA A 9 -18.51 8.56 -10.93
C ALA A 9 -17.24 8.81 -10.08
N ALA A 10 -16.63 7.75 -9.51
CA ALA A 10 -15.39 7.86 -8.76
C ALA A 10 -14.25 8.44 -9.61
N ILE A 11 -14.04 7.90 -10.82
CA ILE A 11 -12.99 8.35 -11.74
C ILE A 11 -13.20 9.83 -12.10
N ILE A 12 -14.41 10.22 -12.47
CA ILE A 12 -14.73 11.61 -12.83
C ILE A 12 -14.45 12.55 -11.64
N LEU A 13 -14.92 12.21 -10.44
CA LEU A 13 -14.71 13.02 -9.25
C LEU A 13 -13.23 13.13 -8.86
N LEU A 14 -12.46 12.04 -8.96
CA LEU A 14 -11.03 12.05 -8.71
C LEU A 14 -10.27 12.90 -9.72
N VAL A 15 -10.61 12.82 -11.01
CA VAL A 15 -10.03 13.67 -12.06
C VAL A 15 -10.35 15.14 -11.81
N ILE A 16 -11.61 15.46 -11.47
CA ILE A 16 -12.01 16.83 -11.10
C ILE A 16 -11.21 17.30 -9.89
N GLY A 17 -11.11 16.49 -8.85
CA GLY A 17 -10.31 16.79 -7.65
C GLY A 17 -8.83 17.06 -7.98
N TYR A 18 -8.24 16.22 -8.83
CA TYR A 18 -6.85 16.39 -9.26
C TYR A 18 -6.64 17.71 -10.01
N VAL A 19 -7.49 17.98 -11.02
CA VAL A 19 -7.34 19.20 -11.86
C VAL A 19 -7.68 20.47 -11.11
N THR A 20 -8.69 20.46 -10.24
CA THR A 20 -9.13 21.67 -9.53
C THR A 20 -8.39 21.87 -8.21
N TYR A 21 -8.60 20.96 -7.27
CA TYR A 21 -8.06 21.06 -5.92
C TYR A 21 -6.54 20.89 -5.90
N GLY A 22 -6.00 19.91 -6.62
CA GLY A 22 -4.56 19.67 -6.74
C GLY A 22 -3.82 20.87 -7.34
N SER A 23 -4.36 21.47 -8.42
CA SER A 23 -3.78 22.66 -9.04
C SER A 23 -3.88 23.89 -8.15
N TRP A 24 -5.00 24.04 -7.43
CA TRP A 24 -5.14 25.13 -6.45
C TRP A 24 -4.13 24.99 -5.32
N LEU A 25 -3.95 23.79 -4.78
CA LEU A 25 -3.02 23.49 -3.71
C LEU A 25 -1.56 23.75 -4.13
N ALA A 26 -1.19 23.31 -5.34
CA ALA A 26 0.14 23.59 -5.91
C ALA A 26 0.42 25.09 -6.04
N LYS A 27 -0.56 25.88 -6.46
CA LYS A 27 -0.45 27.34 -6.54
C LYS A 27 -0.33 27.97 -5.15
N GLN A 28 -1.13 27.53 -4.16
CA GLN A 28 -1.07 28.05 -2.79
C GLN A 28 0.28 27.82 -2.12
N TRP A 29 0.89 26.68 -2.39
CA TRP A 29 2.19 26.34 -1.81
C TRP A 29 3.38 26.88 -2.61
N GLY A 30 3.15 27.48 -3.78
CA GLY A 30 4.18 28.05 -4.62
C GLY A 30 5.11 26.97 -5.19
N VAL A 31 4.53 25.88 -5.72
CA VAL A 31 5.29 24.84 -6.41
C VAL A 31 5.88 25.43 -7.69
N ASP A 32 7.18 25.39 -7.81
CA ASP A 32 7.93 25.85 -8.96
C ASP A 32 8.51 24.64 -9.72
N PRO A 33 7.96 24.29 -10.89
CA PRO A 33 8.41 23.13 -11.66
C PRO A 33 9.79 23.33 -12.31
N THR A 34 10.34 24.54 -12.28
CA THR A 34 11.66 24.84 -12.87
C THR A 34 12.80 24.56 -11.90
N LYS A 35 12.51 24.44 -10.60
CA LYS A 35 13.50 24.15 -9.57
C LYS A 35 13.88 22.66 -9.59
N THR A 36 15.19 22.43 -9.54
CA THR A 36 15.75 21.09 -9.37
C THR A 36 15.42 20.52 -7.99
N THR A 37 15.33 19.19 -7.91
CA THR A 37 15.10 18.50 -6.63
C THR A 37 16.44 18.26 -5.91
N PRO A 38 16.45 18.18 -4.57
CA PRO A 38 17.66 17.91 -3.81
C PRO A 38 18.42 16.64 -4.24
N ALA A 39 17.70 15.61 -4.68
CA ALA A 39 18.30 14.39 -5.19
C ALA A 39 19.13 14.59 -6.48
N VAL A 40 18.78 15.60 -7.29
CA VAL A 40 19.53 15.97 -8.51
C VAL A 40 20.68 16.91 -8.17
N GLU A 41 20.47 17.83 -7.23
CA GLU A 41 21.49 18.84 -6.86
C GLU A 41 22.64 18.24 -6.07
N VAL A 42 22.35 17.39 -5.09
CA VAL A 42 23.36 16.80 -4.20
C VAL A 42 23.97 15.55 -4.83
N ASN A 43 23.15 14.62 -5.26
CA ASN A 43 23.48 13.36 -5.94
C ASN A 43 24.75 12.67 -5.41
N ASP A 44 24.78 12.42 -4.09
CA ASP A 44 25.94 11.82 -3.41
C ASP A 44 26.05 10.28 -3.60
N GLY A 45 25.06 9.68 -4.24
CA GLY A 45 25.01 8.25 -4.53
C GLY A 45 24.69 7.35 -3.33
N VAL A 46 24.41 7.93 -2.16
CA VAL A 46 24.09 7.21 -0.92
C VAL A 46 22.70 7.60 -0.41
N ASP A 47 22.52 8.84 0.02
CA ASP A 47 21.28 9.38 0.55
C ASP A 47 20.47 10.11 -0.52
N TYR A 48 21.14 10.74 -1.47
CA TYR A 48 20.56 11.49 -2.58
C TYR A 48 20.87 10.81 -3.90
N VAL A 49 19.98 9.93 -4.33
CA VAL A 49 20.10 9.18 -5.58
C VAL A 49 18.99 9.59 -6.54
N ALA A 50 19.35 10.18 -7.68
CA ALA A 50 18.39 10.57 -8.71
C ALA A 50 17.83 9.32 -9.41
N ALA A 51 16.60 8.95 -9.11
CA ALA A 51 15.90 7.84 -9.74
C ALA A 51 15.18 8.26 -11.03
N LYS A 52 15.05 7.31 -12.00
CA LYS A 52 14.25 7.55 -13.21
C LYS A 52 12.78 7.74 -12.83
N PRO A 53 12.05 8.70 -13.46
CA PRO A 53 10.66 9.02 -13.10
C PRO A 53 9.72 7.81 -13.10
N ALA A 54 9.84 6.89 -14.07
CA ALA A 54 9.01 5.70 -14.14
C ALA A 54 9.26 4.74 -12.97
N VAL A 55 10.51 4.58 -12.53
CA VAL A 55 10.87 3.73 -11.38
C VAL A 55 10.36 4.37 -10.09
N LEU A 56 10.51 5.69 -9.96
CA LEU A 56 10.02 6.44 -8.81
C LEU A 56 8.49 6.37 -8.71
N MET A 57 7.79 6.54 -9.83
CA MET A 57 6.33 6.40 -9.87
C MET A 57 5.86 5.01 -9.47
N GLY A 58 6.49 3.96 -9.99
CA GLY A 58 6.18 2.57 -9.61
C GLY A 58 6.42 2.28 -8.13
N HIS A 59 7.52 2.78 -7.59
CA HIS A 59 7.84 2.67 -6.16
C HIS A 59 6.80 3.39 -5.28
N HIS A 60 6.48 4.65 -5.59
CA HIS A 60 5.45 5.41 -4.86
C HIS A 60 4.08 4.73 -4.92
N PHE A 61 3.66 4.32 -6.11
CA PHE A 61 2.38 3.64 -6.29
C PHE A 61 2.30 2.36 -5.46
N SER A 62 3.33 1.51 -5.53
CA SER A 62 3.35 0.26 -4.77
C SER A 62 3.43 0.48 -3.26
N SER A 63 4.14 1.52 -2.80
CA SER A 63 4.25 1.86 -1.38
C SER A 63 2.93 2.39 -0.81
N ILE A 64 2.18 3.18 -1.59
CA ILE A 64 0.87 3.72 -1.20
C ILE A 64 -0.20 2.64 -1.28
N ALA A 65 -0.23 1.86 -2.38
CA ALA A 65 -1.20 0.78 -2.59
C ALA A 65 -0.87 -0.49 -1.78
N GLY A 66 -0.50 -0.33 -0.52
CA GLY A 66 -0.26 -1.43 0.41
C GLY A 66 -1.55 -2.10 0.91
N ALA A 67 -1.42 -2.94 1.92
CA ALA A 67 -2.53 -3.72 2.48
C ALA A 67 -3.67 -2.84 3.04
N GLY A 68 -3.35 -1.68 3.65
CA GLY A 68 -4.34 -0.76 4.20
C GLY A 68 -5.36 -0.25 3.17
N PRO A 69 -4.93 0.41 2.08
CA PRO A 69 -5.82 0.87 1.01
C PRO A 69 -6.63 -0.23 0.32
N ILE A 70 -6.18 -1.47 0.32
CA ILE A 70 -6.91 -2.60 -0.26
C ILE A 70 -7.93 -3.16 0.74
N ASN A 71 -7.49 -3.51 1.95
CA ASN A 71 -8.33 -4.13 2.96
C ASN A 71 -9.30 -3.15 3.63
N GLY A 72 -8.91 -1.87 3.78
CA GLY A 72 -9.73 -0.84 4.41
C GLY A 72 -11.11 -0.71 3.79
N PRO A 73 -11.24 -0.45 2.49
CA PRO A 73 -12.53 -0.38 1.80
C PRO A 73 -13.34 -1.68 1.87
N ILE A 74 -12.67 -2.86 1.78
CA ILE A 74 -13.33 -4.16 1.91
C ILE A 74 -13.96 -4.32 3.28
N GLN A 75 -13.23 -4.00 4.34
CA GLN A 75 -13.76 -4.07 5.71
C GLN A 75 -14.82 -3.00 5.97
N ALA A 76 -14.65 -1.80 5.43
CA ALA A 76 -15.60 -0.71 5.55
C ALA A 76 -16.92 -0.98 4.82
N SER A 77 -16.96 -1.92 3.86
CA SER A 77 -18.18 -2.33 3.15
C SER A 77 -19.27 -2.89 4.08
N VAL A 78 -18.90 -3.29 5.30
CA VAL A 78 -19.85 -3.65 6.38
C VAL A 78 -20.80 -2.50 6.72
N PHE A 79 -20.42 -1.26 6.49
CA PHE A 79 -21.26 -0.08 6.73
C PHE A 79 -22.16 0.30 5.54
N GLY A 80 -21.95 -0.33 4.40
CA GLY A 80 -22.60 -0.03 3.15
C GLY A 80 -21.64 0.60 2.13
N TRP A 81 -22.04 0.63 0.85
CA TRP A 81 -21.17 1.13 -0.21
C TRP A 81 -21.03 2.66 -0.25
N VAL A 82 -22.04 3.42 0.19
CA VAL A 82 -22.00 4.89 0.16
C VAL A 82 -20.92 5.45 1.08
N PRO A 83 -20.80 5.05 2.35
CA PRO A 83 -19.71 5.49 3.22
C PRO A 83 -18.34 5.19 2.64
N VAL A 84 -18.15 3.99 2.08
CA VAL A 84 -16.89 3.59 1.46
C VAL A 84 -16.56 4.47 0.25
N PHE A 85 -17.53 4.66 -0.64
CA PHE A 85 -17.39 5.51 -1.83
C PHE A 85 -17.01 6.94 -1.47
N LEU A 86 -17.74 7.56 -0.55
CA LEU A 86 -17.47 8.93 -0.09
C LEU A 86 -16.09 9.04 0.53
N TRP A 87 -15.68 8.06 1.33
CA TRP A 87 -14.33 8.07 1.91
C TRP A 87 -13.24 7.88 0.87
N CYS A 88 -13.37 6.92 -0.05
CA CYS A 88 -12.38 6.71 -1.10
C CYS A 88 -12.23 7.94 -2.02
N VAL A 89 -13.31 8.65 -2.30
CA VAL A 89 -13.27 9.81 -3.19
C VAL A 89 -12.95 11.09 -2.43
N ILE A 90 -13.78 11.48 -1.47
CA ILE A 90 -13.63 12.75 -0.74
C ILE A 90 -12.42 12.69 0.20
N GLY A 91 -12.29 11.60 0.96
CA GLY A 91 -11.14 11.37 1.83
C GLY A 91 -9.84 11.27 1.04
N GLY A 92 -9.85 10.59 -0.09
CA GLY A 92 -8.70 10.52 -1.00
C GLY A 92 -8.26 11.89 -1.52
N ILE A 93 -9.19 12.76 -1.91
CA ILE A 93 -8.87 14.09 -2.43
C ILE A 93 -8.42 15.04 -1.30
N PHE A 94 -9.24 15.19 -0.26
CA PHE A 94 -9.05 16.26 0.73
C PHE A 94 -8.16 15.87 1.91
N VAL A 95 -8.02 14.58 2.21
CA VAL A 95 -7.17 14.10 3.31
C VAL A 95 -5.92 13.43 2.77
N GLY A 96 -6.07 12.36 1.97
CA GLY A 96 -4.94 11.60 1.44
C GLY A 96 -4.06 12.44 0.51
N GLY A 97 -4.64 13.05 -0.51
CA GLY A 97 -3.91 13.88 -1.47
C GLY A 97 -3.25 15.10 -0.83
N LEU A 98 -3.92 15.76 0.12
CA LEU A 98 -3.34 16.86 0.88
C LEU A 98 -2.16 16.40 1.73
N HIS A 99 -2.32 15.30 2.45
CA HIS A 99 -1.29 14.75 3.34
C HIS A 99 -0.04 14.32 2.55
N ASP A 100 -0.21 13.52 1.52
CA ASP A 100 0.91 12.94 0.78
C ASP A 100 1.66 14.01 -0.04
N PHE A 101 0.91 14.87 -0.72
CA PHE A 101 1.50 15.99 -1.45
C PHE A 101 2.18 16.98 -0.50
N GLY A 102 1.57 17.27 0.66
CA GLY A 102 2.13 18.15 1.67
C GLY A 102 3.42 17.61 2.27
N ALA A 103 3.47 16.33 2.61
CA ALA A 103 4.66 15.68 3.14
C ALA A 103 5.82 15.71 2.13
N MET A 104 5.53 15.36 0.86
CA MET A 104 6.52 15.39 -0.22
C MET A 104 7.02 16.81 -0.49
N PHE A 105 6.11 17.79 -0.63
CA PHE A 105 6.47 19.18 -0.87
C PHE A 105 7.31 19.78 0.27
N ALA A 106 6.90 19.54 1.53
CA ALA A 106 7.65 19.98 2.69
C ALA A 106 9.05 19.36 2.75
N SER A 107 9.20 18.07 2.41
CA SER A 107 10.50 17.41 2.33
C SER A 107 11.39 18.04 1.26
N VAL A 108 10.90 18.18 0.04
CA VAL A 108 11.66 18.76 -1.08
C VAL A 108 12.08 20.20 -0.76
N ARG A 109 11.18 21.02 -0.20
CA ARG A 109 11.45 22.41 0.18
C ARG A 109 12.50 22.54 1.29
N ASN A 110 12.63 21.54 2.14
CA ASN A 110 13.62 21.49 3.22
C ASN A 110 14.87 20.65 2.87
N GLY A 111 15.21 20.50 1.61
CA GLY A 111 16.41 19.80 1.16
C GLY A 111 16.33 18.28 1.27
N GLY A 112 15.14 17.68 1.10
CA GLY A 112 14.95 16.23 1.17
C GLY A 112 14.94 15.67 2.60
N LYS A 113 14.73 16.51 3.62
CA LYS A 113 14.78 16.10 5.02
C LYS A 113 13.51 15.35 5.45
N SER A 114 13.68 14.49 6.45
CA SER A 114 12.59 13.75 7.07
C SER A 114 11.63 14.67 7.84
N VAL A 115 10.40 14.20 8.06
CA VAL A 115 9.36 14.95 8.81
C VAL A 115 9.86 15.35 10.20
N GLY A 116 10.64 14.51 10.87
CA GLY A 116 11.22 14.83 12.17
C GLY A 116 12.18 16.05 12.15
N GLU A 117 12.97 16.19 11.09
CA GLU A 117 13.85 17.36 10.92
C GLU A 117 13.05 18.63 10.55
N ILE A 118 11.97 18.48 9.80
CA ILE A 118 11.07 19.60 9.49
C ILE A 118 10.37 20.10 10.74
N ILE A 119 9.91 19.19 11.60
CA ILE A 119 9.31 19.54 12.90
C ILE A 119 10.35 20.25 13.79
N LYS A 120 11.61 19.79 13.79
CA LYS A 120 12.69 20.49 14.50
C LYS A 120 12.85 21.94 14.05
N ALA A 121 12.89 22.14 12.74
CA ALA A 121 13.05 23.48 12.15
C ALA A 121 11.86 24.42 12.46
N SER A 122 10.65 23.86 12.59
CA SER A 122 9.42 24.63 12.80
C SER A 122 9.06 24.81 14.28
N MET A 123 9.26 23.78 15.12
CA MET A 123 8.73 23.69 16.49
C MET A 123 9.82 23.41 17.55
N GLY A 124 11.06 23.18 17.11
CA GLY A 124 12.21 22.95 17.98
C GLY A 124 12.45 21.50 18.41
N ASP A 125 13.53 21.29 19.18
CA ASP A 125 14.05 19.96 19.53
C ASP A 125 13.10 19.13 20.41
N ARG A 126 12.32 19.77 21.29
CA ARG A 126 11.37 19.05 22.15
C ARG A 126 10.26 18.40 21.33
N ALA A 127 9.72 19.15 20.37
CA ALA A 127 8.68 18.64 19.46
C ALA A 127 9.21 17.49 18.58
N LYS A 128 10.46 17.60 18.07
CA LYS A 128 11.13 16.51 17.34
C LYS A 128 11.23 15.24 18.19
N LYS A 129 11.69 15.34 19.44
CA LYS A 129 11.82 14.17 20.33
C LYS A 129 10.48 13.49 20.59
N LEU A 130 9.44 14.28 20.89
CA LEU A 130 8.08 13.75 21.10
C LEU A 130 7.54 13.06 19.85
N PHE A 131 7.75 13.68 18.68
CA PHE A 131 7.33 13.10 17.40
C PHE A 131 8.07 11.78 17.12
N ILE A 132 9.38 11.70 17.36
CA ILE A 132 10.15 10.46 17.15
C ILE A 132 9.65 9.34 18.06
N VAL A 133 9.39 9.61 19.34
CA VAL A 133 8.84 8.61 20.25
C VAL A 133 7.46 8.15 19.81
N PHE A 134 6.56 9.08 19.44
CA PHE A 134 5.24 8.77 18.92
C PHE A 134 5.34 7.92 17.64
N ALA A 135 6.14 8.35 16.67
CA ALA A 135 6.33 7.63 15.41
C ALA A 135 6.89 6.22 15.63
N LEU A 136 7.85 6.06 16.55
CA LEU A 136 8.41 4.75 16.90
C LEU A 136 7.34 3.81 17.44
N LEU A 137 6.52 4.27 18.38
CA LEU A 137 5.44 3.46 18.95
C LEU A 137 4.40 3.06 17.90
N VAL A 138 4.00 4.02 17.05
CA VAL A 138 3.05 3.74 15.95
C VAL A 138 3.65 2.75 14.97
N LEU A 139 4.90 2.90 14.56
CA LEU A 139 5.57 1.99 13.62
C LEU A 139 5.69 0.57 14.19
N ILE A 140 5.97 0.41 15.49
CA ILE A 140 6.00 -0.92 16.13
C ILE A 140 4.62 -1.59 16.04
N LEU A 141 3.54 -0.85 16.31
CA LEU A 141 2.17 -1.37 16.20
C LEU A 141 1.83 -1.76 14.75
N VAL A 142 2.19 -0.93 13.79
CA VAL A 142 1.98 -1.18 12.36
C VAL A 142 2.75 -2.42 11.92
N ILE A 143 4.02 -2.54 12.26
CA ILE A 143 4.85 -3.71 11.94
C ILE A 143 4.25 -4.98 12.55
N ALA A 144 3.87 -4.95 13.83
CA ALA A 144 3.26 -6.10 14.49
C ALA A 144 1.95 -6.54 13.81
N SER A 145 1.11 -5.58 13.42
CA SER A 145 -0.12 -5.84 12.69
C SER A 145 0.15 -6.48 11.32
N PHE A 146 1.05 -5.91 10.53
CA PHE A 146 1.37 -6.43 9.20
C PHE A 146 2.07 -7.81 9.25
N VAL A 147 3.00 -8.02 10.17
CA VAL A 147 3.62 -9.35 10.37
C VAL A 147 2.55 -10.41 10.64
N ASN A 148 1.57 -10.07 11.47
CA ASN A 148 0.49 -10.98 11.80
C ASN A 148 -0.42 -11.28 10.59
N VAL A 149 -0.75 -10.27 9.79
CA VAL A 149 -1.56 -10.43 8.55
C VAL A 149 -0.80 -11.28 7.53
N VAL A 150 0.47 -10.95 7.26
CA VAL A 150 1.30 -11.67 6.28
C VAL A 150 1.51 -13.12 6.71
N ALA A 151 1.85 -13.37 7.98
CA ALA A 151 1.97 -14.72 8.50
C ALA A 151 0.67 -15.51 8.40
N GLY A 152 -0.48 -14.86 8.61
CA GLY A 152 -1.79 -15.48 8.41
C GLY A 152 -2.10 -15.80 6.94
N THR A 153 -1.63 -15.01 6.00
CA THR A 153 -1.83 -15.24 4.56
C THR A 153 -0.95 -16.37 4.02
N PHE A 154 0.20 -16.63 4.66
CA PHE A 154 1.18 -17.62 4.21
C PHE A 154 1.06 -18.97 4.94
N ALA A 155 0.46 -18.97 6.13
CA ALA A 155 0.41 -20.15 6.97
C ALA A 155 -0.52 -21.25 6.43
N SER A 156 -0.02 -22.46 6.35
CA SER A 156 -0.79 -23.65 5.96
C SER A 156 -1.80 -24.09 7.02
N ASP A 157 -1.56 -23.75 8.29
CA ASP A 157 -2.39 -24.11 9.46
C ASP A 157 -3.41 -23.02 9.85
N ASN A 158 -3.61 -22.00 8.99
CA ASN A 158 -4.49 -20.90 9.32
C ASN A 158 -5.90 -21.07 8.74
N PRO A 159 -6.95 -21.21 9.60
CA PRO A 159 -8.34 -21.30 9.17
C PRO A 159 -8.90 -19.99 8.60
N MET A 160 -8.16 -18.88 8.65
CA MET A 160 -8.53 -17.61 8.00
C MET A 160 -8.26 -17.57 6.48
N GLY A 161 -7.92 -18.70 5.88
CA GLY A 161 -7.76 -18.82 4.45
C GLY A 161 -9.06 -18.47 3.72
N ILE A 162 -9.05 -17.30 3.07
CA ILE A 162 -10.12 -16.81 2.19
C ILE A 162 -10.11 -17.56 0.86
N THR A 163 -9.16 -18.47 0.68
CA THR A 163 -9.00 -19.26 -0.54
C THR A 163 -9.91 -20.49 -0.49
N THR A 164 -10.75 -20.59 -1.50
CA THR A 164 -11.50 -21.83 -1.80
C THR A 164 -10.57 -22.98 -2.20
N ASP A 165 -9.30 -22.68 -2.44
CA ASP A 165 -8.24 -23.64 -2.75
C ASP A 165 -7.49 -24.00 -1.45
N PRO A 166 -7.46 -25.26 -1.05
CA PRO A 166 -6.76 -25.72 0.16
C PRO A 166 -5.24 -25.40 0.15
N ASN A 167 -4.63 -25.26 -1.02
CA ASN A 167 -3.19 -24.98 -1.15
C ASN A 167 -2.88 -23.47 -1.44
N GLY A 168 -3.87 -22.61 -1.43
CA GLY A 168 -3.70 -21.21 -1.85
C GLY A 168 -2.72 -20.40 -1.00
N ASN A 169 -2.66 -20.68 0.31
CA ASN A 169 -1.72 -20.02 1.22
C ASN A 169 -0.27 -20.43 0.94
N GLU A 170 -0.05 -21.71 0.71
CA GLU A 170 1.27 -22.30 0.45
C GLU A 170 1.83 -21.80 -0.88
N THR A 171 0.98 -21.72 -1.89
CA THR A 171 1.28 -21.14 -3.21
C THR A 171 1.64 -19.66 -3.10
N THR A 172 0.84 -18.89 -2.36
CA THR A 172 1.08 -17.47 -2.13
C THR A 172 2.41 -17.23 -1.42
N ALA A 173 2.73 -18.05 -0.43
CA ALA A 173 4.00 -18.01 0.29
C ALA A 173 5.19 -18.25 -0.65
N MET A 174 5.13 -19.31 -1.47
CA MET A 174 6.19 -19.65 -2.42
C MET A 174 6.40 -18.54 -3.45
N VAL A 175 5.32 -18.05 -4.08
CA VAL A 175 5.40 -16.93 -5.04
C VAL A 175 6.02 -15.69 -4.40
N SER A 176 5.65 -15.38 -3.16
CA SER A 176 6.17 -14.20 -2.45
C SER A 176 7.66 -14.30 -2.15
N VAL A 177 8.13 -15.47 -1.73
CA VAL A 177 9.57 -15.71 -1.49
C VAL A 177 10.36 -15.63 -2.80
N LEU A 178 9.86 -16.25 -3.87
CA LEU A 178 10.48 -16.16 -5.19
C LEU A 178 10.53 -14.72 -5.70
N PHE A 179 9.47 -13.94 -5.44
CA PHE A 179 9.40 -12.55 -5.83
C PHE A 179 10.49 -11.69 -5.17
N ILE A 180 10.82 -11.94 -3.90
CA ILE A 180 11.93 -11.26 -3.21
C ILE A 180 13.26 -11.58 -3.91
N ILE A 181 13.50 -12.86 -4.24
CA ILE A 181 14.72 -13.28 -4.94
C ILE A 181 14.83 -12.61 -6.31
N MET A 182 13.74 -12.60 -7.07
CA MET A 182 13.68 -11.97 -8.39
C MET A 182 13.90 -10.46 -8.31
N ALA A 183 13.38 -9.81 -7.28
CA ALA A 183 13.60 -8.38 -7.06
C ALA A 183 15.06 -8.04 -6.77
N VAL A 184 15.75 -8.88 -5.99
CA VAL A 184 17.22 -8.74 -5.76
C VAL A 184 18.00 -8.93 -7.06
N ILE A 185 17.66 -9.94 -7.85
CA ILE A 185 18.30 -10.19 -9.15
C ILE A 185 18.09 -8.98 -10.08
N TYR A 186 16.86 -8.47 -10.18
CA TYR A 186 16.55 -7.28 -10.95
C TYR A 186 17.35 -6.06 -10.47
N GLY A 187 17.42 -5.84 -9.15
CA GLY A 187 18.23 -4.78 -8.57
C GLY A 187 19.70 -4.89 -8.94
N MET A 188 20.28 -6.08 -8.90
CA MET A 188 21.66 -6.32 -9.34
C MET A 188 21.85 -6.08 -10.84
N MET A 189 20.90 -6.49 -11.68
CA MET A 189 20.95 -6.27 -13.13
C MET A 189 20.99 -4.78 -13.47
N THR A 190 20.19 -3.98 -12.80
CA THR A 190 20.09 -2.54 -13.09
C THR A 190 21.22 -1.72 -12.48
N THR A 191 21.69 -2.08 -11.25
CA THR A 191 22.69 -1.29 -10.53
C THR A 191 24.12 -1.75 -10.80
N ARG A 192 24.37 -3.06 -10.78
CA ARG A 192 25.74 -3.60 -10.92
C ARG A 192 26.15 -3.88 -12.37
N PHE A 193 25.21 -4.39 -13.16
CA PHE A 193 25.47 -4.69 -14.58
C PHE A 193 25.13 -3.54 -15.52
N GLY A 194 24.56 -2.44 -15.01
CA GLY A 194 24.24 -1.25 -15.80
C GLY A 194 23.26 -1.50 -16.95
N MET A 195 22.43 -2.54 -16.86
CA MET A 195 21.48 -2.87 -17.92
C MET A 195 20.46 -1.74 -18.11
N GLU A 196 20.08 -1.53 -19.37
CA GLU A 196 19.02 -0.58 -19.68
C GLU A 196 17.73 -0.98 -18.97
N THR A 197 17.07 0.00 -18.33
CA THR A 197 15.85 -0.22 -17.53
C THR A 197 14.76 -0.95 -18.31
N LYS A 198 14.60 -0.66 -19.61
CA LYS A 198 13.59 -1.32 -20.46
C LYS A 198 13.85 -2.82 -20.59
N THR A 199 15.08 -3.20 -20.93
CA THR A 199 15.48 -4.60 -21.07
C THR A 199 15.39 -5.34 -19.74
N ALA A 200 15.88 -4.73 -18.66
CA ALA A 200 15.78 -5.30 -17.32
C ALA A 200 14.30 -5.50 -16.90
N THR A 201 13.41 -4.57 -17.23
CA THR A 201 11.97 -4.69 -16.93
C THR A 201 11.33 -5.86 -17.66
N ILE A 202 11.63 -6.04 -18.94
CA ILE A 202 11.09 -7.19 -19.71
C ILE A 202 11.55 -8.50 -19.08
N ILE A 203 12.84 -8.63 -18.76
CA ILE A 203 13.37 -9.82 -18.10
C ILE A 203 12.71 -10.01 -16.73
N GLY A 204 12.56 -8.93 -15.95
CA GLY A 204 11.89 -8.97 -14.64
C GLY A 204 10.44 -9.46 -14.74
N LEU A 205 9.68 -9.00 -15.72
CA LEU A 205 8.31 -9.45 -15.96
C LEU A 205 8.24 -10.93 -16.36
N VAL A 206 9.15 -11.39 -17.23
CA VAL A 206 9.25 -12.82 -17.59
C VAL A 206 9.59 -13.66 -16.35
N MET A 207 10.51 -13.20 -15.51
CA MET A 207 10.84 -13.87 -14.25
C MET A 207 9.63 -13.95 -13.31
N ILE A 208 8.83 -12.87 -13.19
CA ILE A 208 7.60 -12.88 -12.38
C ILE A 208 6.61 -13.93 -12.88
N VAL A 209 6.34 -13.96 -14.18
CA VAL A 209 5.43 -14.96 -14.77
C VAL A 209 5.93 -16.38 -14.53
N ALA A 210 7.23 -16.62 -14.74
CA ALA A 210 7.85 -17.91 -14.45
C ALA A 210 7.77 -18.28 -12.96
N GLY A 211 8.00 -17.32 -12.07
CA GLY A 211 7.90 -17.52 -10.62
C GLY A 211 6.47 -17.83 -10.15
N ILE A 212 5.47 -17.18 -10.74
CA ILE A 212 4.05 -17.50 -10.48
C ILE A 212 3.74 -18.91 -10.97
N ALA A 213 4.13 -19.26 -12.21
CA ALA A 213 3.90 -20.57 -12.76
C ALA A 213 4.58 -21.67 -11.93
N PHE A 214 5.80 -21.44 -11.44
CA PHE A 214 6.48 -22.36 -10.54
C PHE A 214 5.77 -22.49 -9.19
N GLY A 215 5.37 -21.37 -8.56
CA GLY A 215 4.71 -21.35 -7.27
C GLY A 215 3.33 -21.99 -7.29
N LEU A 216 2.62 -21.98 -8.43
CA LEU A 216 1.36 -22.71 -8.59
C LEU A 216 1.52 -24.24 -8.50
N ASN A 217 2.72 -24.75 -8.81
CA ASN A 217 3.01 -26.18 -8.77
C ASN A 217 3.73 -26.63 -7.49
N VAL A 218 4.39 -25.69 -6.80
CA VAL A 218 5.20 -25.99 -5.61
C VAL A 218 4.78 -25.05 -4.48
N GLY A 219 4.07 -25.57 -3.51
CA GLY A 219 3.67 -24.84 -2.30
C GLY A 219 4.78 -24.86 -1.22
N LEU A 220 4.83 -23.83 -0.39
CA LEU A 220 5.71 -23.76 0.78
C LEU A 220 4.91 -23.98 2.06
N VAL A 221 4.99 -25.17 2.62
CA VAL A 221 4.21 -25.61 3.78
C VAL A 221 4.93 -25.24 5.06
N LEU A 222 4.50 -24.17 5.72
CA LEU A 222 5.03 -23.74 7.02
C LEU A 222 3.89 -23.25 7.92
N GLY A 223 4.00 -23.52 9.21
CA GLY A 223 3.05 -23.03 10.21
C GLY A 223 3.20 -21.54 10.50
N ARG A 224 2.16 -20.93 11.05
CA ARG A 224 2.06 -19.50 11.33
C ARG A 224 3.23 -18.96 12.17
N THR A 225 3.63 -19.68 13.21
CA THR A 225 4.74 -19.26 14.08
C THR A 225 6.06 -19.16 13.31
N ALA A 226 6.33 -20.12 12.42
CA ALA A 226 7.53 -20.10 11.58
C ALA A 226 7.51 -18.89 10.64
N TRP A 227 6.36 -18.57 10.06
CA TRP A 227 6.20 -17.39 9.22
C TRP A 227 6.39 -16.08 9.98
N ILE A 228 5.89 -15.95 11.21
CA ILE A 228 6.11 -14.75 12.04
C ILE A 228 7.63 -14.54 12.23
N ILE A 229 8.37 -15.59 12.54
CA ILE A 229 9.83 -15.51 12.76
C ILE A 229 10.55 -15.15 11.46
N LEU A 230 10.22 -15.81 10.35
CA LEU A 230 10.84 -15.55 9.04
C LEU A 230 10.56 -14.14 8.54
N VAL A 231 9.33 -13.65 8.66
CA VAL A 231 8.95 -12.29 8.26
C VAL A 231 9.63 -11.26 9.16
N ALA A 232 9.71 -11.48 10.47
CA ALA A 232 10.42 -10.59 11.38
C ALA A 232 11.93 -10.53 11.06
N LEU A 233 12.55 -11.68 10.77
CA LEU A 233 13.95 -11.75 10.33
C LEU A 233 14.14 -11.00 9.00
N TYR A 234 13.26 -11.24 8.03
CA TYR A 234 13.29 -10.54 6.74
C TYR A 234 13.19 -9.02 6.92
N ILE A 235 12.25 -8.53 7.71
CA ILE A 235 12.09 -7.09 8.00
C ILE A 235 13.38 -6.51 8.61
N THR A 236 13.98 -7.23 9.56
CA THR A 236 15.23 -6.80 10.19
C THR A 236 16.36 -6.69 9.17
N VAL A 237 16.55 -7.70 8.32
CA VAL A 237 17.57 -7.66 7.26
C VAL A 237 17.26 -6.57 6.24
N ALA A 238 16.00 -6.46 5.81
CA ALA A 238 15.57 -5.46 4.83
C ALA A 238 15.75 -4.03 5.33
N SER A 239 15.60 -3.79 6.64
CA SER A 239 15.80 -2.46 7.25
C SER A 239 17.26 -2.00 7.26
N LEU A 240 18.20 -2.94 7.21
CA LEU A 240 19.65 -2.66 7.13
C LEU A 240 20.13 -2.51 5.68
N ALA A 241 19.39 -3.03 4.73
CA ALA A 241 19.76 -2.96 3.31
C ALA A 241 19.46 -1.56 2.74
N PRO A 242 20.32 -1.01 1.87
CA PRO A 242 20.02 0.23 1.15
C PRO A 242 18.73 0.11 0.33
N VAL A 243 17.89 1.14 0.38
CA VAL A 243 16.56 1.17 -0.27
C VAL A 243 16.65 0.89 -1.79
N TRP A 244 17.67 1.39 -2.44
CA TRP A 244 17.87 1.25 -3.87
C TRP A 244 18.28 -0.16 -4.33
N ILE A 245 18.77 -1.02 -3.41
CA ILE A 245 19.17 -2.41 -3.74
C ILE A 245 17.97 -3.36 -3.63
N LEU A 246 17.18 -3.24 -2.58
CA LEU A 246 16.14 -4.22 -2.24
C LEU A 246 14.74 -3.68 -2.41
N LEU A 247 14.43 -2.55 -1.77
CA LEU A 247 13.04 -2.05 -1.69
C LEU A 247 12.58 -1.44 -3.00
N GLN A 248 13.36 -0.56 -3.60
CA GLN A 248 12.99 0.14 -4.82
C GLN A 248 12.79 -0.80 -6.03
N PRO A 249 13.68 -1.78 -6.31
CA PRO A 249 13.45 -2.77 -7.36
C PRO A 249 12.24 -3.66 -7.09
N ARG A 250 12.06 -4.08 -5.86
CA ARG A 250 10.92 -4.91 -5.44
C ARG A 250 9.60 -4.18 -5.68
N ASP A 251 9.49 -2.95 -5.20
CA ASP A 251 8.27 -2.17 -5.30
C ASP A 251 7.98 -1.77 -6.76
N TYR A 252 9.01 -1.49 -7.55
CA TYR A 252 8.85 -1.25 -8.98
C TYR A 252 8.27 -2.48 -9.70
N LEU A 253 8.79 -3.68 -9.47
CA LEU A 253 8.24 -4.90 -10.05
C LEU A 253 6.83 -5.21 -9.52
N SER A 254 6.59 -4.99 -8.21
CA SER A 254 5.27 -5.17 -7.59
C SER A 254 4.20 -4.26 -8.21
N SER A 255 4.58 -3.05 -8.65
CA SER A 255 3.63 -2.12 -9.28
C SER A 255 3.00 -2.69 -10.54
N PHE A 256 3.71 -3.49 -11.33
CA PHE A 256 3.15 -4.15 -12.51
C PHE A 256 2.07 -5.19 -12.14
N LEU A 257 2.27 -5.94 -11.05
CA LEU A 257 1.25 -6.88 -10.56
C LEU A 257 0.01 -6.13 -10.07
N LEU A 258 0.20 -5.00 -9.37
CA LEU A 258 -0.91 -4.16 -8.93
C LEU A 258 -1.67 -3.57 -10.12
N TYR A 259 -0.99 -3.04 -11.14
CA TYR A 259 -1.63 -2.56 -12.36
C TYR A 259 -2.37 -3.66 -13.11
N ALA A 260 -1.77 -4.86 -13.22
CA ALA A 260 -2.43 -6.00 -13.84
C ALA A 260 -3.68 -6.42 -13.06
N MET A 261 -3.60 -6.50 -11.73
CA MET A 261 -4.75 -6.81 -10.87
C MET A 261 -5.88 -5.78 -11.05
N MET A 262 -5.55 -4.48 -11.05
CA MET A 262 -6.53 -3.42 -11.26
C MET A 262 -7.16 -3.52 -12.66
N GLY A 263 -6.35 -3.76 -13.70
CA GLY A 263 -6.83 -3.92 -15.07
C GLY A 263 -7.79 -5.10 -15.20
N VAL A 264 -7.42 -6.26 -14.65
CA VAL A 264 -8.27 -7.46 -14.65
C VAL A 264 -9.56 -7.21 -13.85
N ALA A 265 -9.49 -6.53 -12.71
CA ALA A 265 -10.67 -6.20 -11.92
C ALA A 265 -11.63 -5.28 -12.69
N VAL A 266 -11.12 -4.25 -13.35
CA VAL A 266 -11.92 -3.34 -14.18
C VAL A 266 -12.58 -4.11 -15.32
N VAL A 267 -11.80 -4.88 -16.09
CA VAL A 267 -12.33 -5.70 -17.18
C VAL A 267 -13.39 -6.69 -16.67
N GLY A 268 -13.12 -7.36 -15.54
CA GLY A 268 -14.08 -8.29 -14.93
C GLY A 268 -15.39 -7.63 -14.53
N ILE A 269 -15.34 -6.41 -13.96
CA ILE A 269 -16.56 -5.65 -13.63
C ILE A 269 -17.33 -5.27 -14.89
N PHE A 270 -16.66 -4.80 -15.94
CA PHE A 270 -17.32 -4.49 -17.21
C PHE A 270 -17.95 -5.74 -17.83
N MET A 271 -17.22 -6.84 -17.93
CA MET A 271 -17.74 -8.09 -18.47
C MET A 271 -18.93 -8.62 -17.67
N SER A 272 -18.84 -8.61 -16.34
CA SER A 272 -19.94 -9.08 -15.49
C SER A 272 -21.20 -8.23 -15.61
N ALA A 273 -21.05 -6.94 -15.87
CA ALA A 273 -22.19 -6.05 -16.08
C ALA A 273 -22.88 -6.29 -17.44
N PHE A 274 -22.13 -6.69 -18.49
CA PHE A 274 -22.70 -7.05 -19.79
C PHE A 274 -23.33 -8.46 -19.79
N THR A 275 -22.73 -9.40 -19.06
CA THR A 275 -23.23 -10.78 -18.97
C THR A 275 -24.32 -10.98 -17.93
N GLY A 276 -24.55 -9.98 -17.05
CA GLY A 276 -25.54 -10.07 -15.98
C GLY A 276 -25.17 -11.09 -14.88
N THR A 277 -23.94 -11.55 -14.85
CA THR A 277 -23.48 -12.62 -13.94
C THR A 277 -23.21 -12.17 -12.51
N ALA A 278 -23.03 -10.85 -12.28
CA ALA A 278 -22.80 -10.31 -10.94
C ALA A 278 -23.84 -9.24 -10.60
N GLU A 279 -24.52 -9.42 -9.47
CA GLU A 279 -25.42 -8.45 -8.88
C GLU A 279 -24.69 -7.65 -7.79
N PHE A 280 -24.95 -6.35 -7.77
CA PHE A 280 -24.46 -5.47 -6.72
C PHE A 280 -25.40 -5.54 -5.52
N THR A 281 -25.07 -6.37 -4.54
CA THR A 281 -25.94 -6.72 -3.40
C THR A 281 -25.70 -5.87 -2.15
N ILE A 282 -24.59 -5.10 -2.09
CA ILE A 282 -24.25 -4.30 -0.92
C ILE A 282 -25.23 -3.12 -0.79
N PRO A 283 -25.97 -2.99 0.32
CA PRO A 283 -26.89 -1.87 0.53
C PRO A 283 -26.14 -0.54 0.63
N ALA A 284 -26.85 0.56 0.33
CA ALA A 284 -26.26 1.90 0.43
C ALA A 284 -25.77 2.21 1.85
N PHE A 285 -26.58 1.86 2.85
CA PHE A 285 -26.28 1.98 4.27
C PHE A 285 -26.80 0.75 5.01
N THR A 286 -26.01 0.20 5.94
CA THR A 286 -26.41 -0.98 6.73
C THR A 286 -26.99 -0.63 8.10
N GLY A 287 -26.94 0.63 8.52
CA GLY A 287 -27.36 1.08 9.87
C GLY A 287 -26.48 0.57 11.02
N LYS A 288 -25.44 -0.21 10.76
CA LYS A 288 -24.56 -0.81 11.80
C LYS A 288 -23.69 0.19 12.55
N ALA A 289 -23.57 1.41 12.10
CA ALA A 289 -22.70 2.45 12.67
C ALA A 289 -23.43 3.39 13.66
N GLY A 290 -24.60 3.01 14.17
CA GLY A 290 -25.36 3.86 15.08
C GLY A 290 -25.99 5.08 14.41
N MET A 291 -26.36 6.08 15.21
CA MET A 291 -27.22 7.20 14.85
C MET A 291 -26.66 8.20 13.82
N PHE A 292 -25.36 8.08 13.41
CA PHE A 292 -24.73 9.06 12.53
C PHE A 292 -24.04 8.40 11.32
N PRO A 293 -24.60 8.51 10.10
CA PRO A 293 -23.94 8.09 8.86
C PRO A 293 -22.56 8.75 8.66
N THR A 294 -22.39 9.98 9.13
CA THR A 294 -21.12 10.72 9.10
C THR A 294 -20.05 10.09 9.99
N LEU A 295 -20.41 9.46 11.10
CA LEU A 295 -19.48 8.73 11.95
C LEU A 295 -19.01 7.44 11.28
N SER A 296 -19.82 6.86 10.40
CA SER A 296 -19.43 5.70 9.57
C SER A 296 -18.35 6.05 8.57
N ILE A 297 -18.36 7.27 8.03
CA ILE A 297 -17.34 7.77 7.11
C ILE A 297 -16.00 7.92 7.85
N THR A 298 -16.02 8.45 9.05
CA THR A 298 -14.81 8.65 9.86
C THR A 298 -14.36 7.39 10.61
N THR A 299 -15.28 6.48 10.94
CA THR A 299 -14.95 5.22 11.63
C THR A 299 -14.62 4.08 10.67
N GLY A 300 -14.93 4.20 9.39
CA GLY A 300 -14.53 3.23 8.37
C GLY A 300 -13.02 3.01 8.34
N MET A 301 -12.20 4.04 8.59
CA MET A 301 -10.76 3.91 8.76
C MET A 301 -10.35 3.46 10.17
N ARG A 302 -11.15 3.72 11.20
CA ARG A 302 -10.88 3.30 12.58
C ARG A 302 -11.47 1.93 12.93
N SER A 303 -12.26 1.33 12.04
CA SER A 303 -12.89 0.03 12.32
C SER A 303 -11.87 -1.11 12.39
N GLU A 304 -10.75 -0.98 11.71
CA GLU A 304 -9.63 -1.92 11.83
C GLU A 304 -9.05 -1.91 13.26
N GLU A 305 -8.78 -0.74 13.81
CA GLU A 305 -8.26 -0.60 15.18
C GLU A 305 -9.28 -1.02 16.24
N ARG A 306 -10.57 -0.75 16.05
CA ARG A 306 -11.63 -1.13 17.01
C ARG A 306 -12.00 -2.60 16.96
N ARG A 307 -11.93 -3.27 15.81
CA ARG A 307 -12.17 -4.71 15.72
C ARG A 307 -11.05 -5.49 16.38
N VAL A 308 -9.80 -5.14 16.13
CA VAL A 308 -8.65 -5.73 16.83
C VAL A 308 -8.76 -5.49 18.34
N GLY A 309 -9.16 -4.31 18.78
CA GLY A 309 -9.40 -4.02 20.21
C GLY A 309 -10.57 -4.75 20.83
N LYS A 310 -11.66 -5.04 20.08
CA LYS A 310 -12.81 -5.81 20.58
C LYS A 310 -12.55 -7.31 20.59
N GLU A 311 -11.86 -7.83 19.60
CA GLU A 311 -11.48 -9.26 19.56
C GLU A 311 -10.42 -9.56 20.62
N CYS A 312 -9.48 -8.66 20.88
CA CYS A 312 -8.58 -8.77 22.03
C CYS A 312 -9.33 -8.72 23.36
N ARG A 313 -10.34 -7.86 23.51
CA ARG A 313 -11.14 -7.77 24.75
C ARG A 313 -12.03 -8.99 24.95
N SER A 314 -12.61 -9.56 23.90
CA SER A 314 -13.48 -10.75 24.02
C SER A 314 -12.69 -12.04 24.27
N ARG A 315 -11.45 -12.13 23.82
CA ARG A 315 -10.56 -13.29 24.09
C ARG A 315 -9.90 -13.25 25.47
N TRP A 316 -9.86 -12.10 26.13
CA TRP A 316 -9.25 -11.94 27.47
C TRP A 316 -10.29 -11.75 28.58
N SER A 317 -11.56 -11.92 28.31
CA SER A 317 -12.58 -11.98 29.36
C SER A 317 -12.69 -13.43 29.85
N PRO A 318 -12.29 -13.75 31.11
CA PRO A 318 -12.39 -15.12 31.65
C PRO A 318 -13.81 -15.49 32.08
N TYR A 319 -14.81 -14.67 31.76
CA TYR A 319 -16.22 -14.91 32.06
C TYR A 319 -17.06 -14.65 30.80
N HIS A 320 -17.18 -15.68 29.96
CA HIS A 320 -18.43 -16.14 29.29
C HIS A 320 -18.09 -17.39 28.51
#